data_a4dfc223a2eeb36408d09d177e48f183
#
_entry.id   a4dfc223a2eeb36408d09d177e48f183
#
_cell.length_a   1.000
_cell.length_b   1.000
_cell.length_c   1.000
_cell.angle_alpha   90.00
_cell.angle_beta   90.00
_cell.angle_gamma   90.00
#
_symmetry.space_group_name_H-M   'P 1'
#
loop_
_entity.id
_entity.type
_entity.pdbx_description
1 polymer ?
#
loop_
_entity_poly.entity_id
_entity_poly.type
_entity_poly.pdbx_seq_one_letter_code
_entity_poly.pdbx_strand_id
1 'polypeptide(L)'
;MKDSVRGLTEKGNSKVLVELAGKVGSMPGMVDGVTKSVAQSHVNMVEMTVLGGQNGLQSMDVIEEEPTNENVFVMEETGDFFLTYETSEGIVVKDGVGNDEVVASWDMGLYKSLRELIIGDGCFAYMAGLKLEGMDVLEKVEIGSGCFSMAEGTMEVVNCEKLKHLKIDSDNCVEWGEFVIKNCGVEEVEIGDGCFVNCEKVVLEELNQLNSLIIDWNTFLNVKDATFVNIPNLSQLSLGNAFSAVETVTMSNASLLEQESRNEVIIRDRKELYGASHFNGRVVFTYRACFPAFFASFDISHFAVLCELIIGDGCFRNVNGFELRGKKYLEKVEIGSGCFSKSKGVMKVVECVKLKHLSIGSDSCVGWSEFVMKNCGVEEMDIGDGCFVNCEKTTIMDLMELKELRIGKDVFRGRKNAKNELEMRSGKGREG
;
A
#
# COMPACT_ATOMS: atom_id res chain seq x y z
N MET A 1 -10.93 -47.12 -11.54
CA MET A 1 -10.50 -45.74 -11.32
C MET A 1 -8.97 -45.61 -11.11
N LYS A 2 -8.35 -46.26 -10.10
CA LYS A 2 -6.89 -46.19 -9.90
C LYS A 2 -6.07 -46.60 -11.11
N ASP A 3 -6.49 -47.64 -11.87
CA ASP A 3 -5.77 -48.14 -13.03
C ASP A 3 -5.98 -47.28 -14.28
N SER A 4 -7.09 -46.54 -14.39
CA SER A 4 -7.31 -45.57 -15.47
C SER A 4 -6.49 -44.30 -15.29
N VAL A 5 -6.28 -43.87 -14.06
CA VAL A 5 -5.42 -42.72 -13.73
C VAL A 5 -3.95 -43.04 -13.97
N ARG A 6 -3.49 -44.28 -13.69
CA ARG A 6 -2.12 -44.73 -13.98
C ARG A 6 -1.80 -44.71 -15.48
N GLY A 7 -2.77 -45.05 -16.32
CA GLY A 7 -2.61 -45.03 -17.79
C GLY A 7 -2.46 -43.61 -18.36
N LEU A 8 -2.97 -42.58 -17.69
CA LEU A 8 -2.87 -41.17 -18.09
C LEU A 8 -1.53 -40.55 -17.67
N THR A 9 -0.97 -40.96 -16.53
CA THR A 9 0.35 -40.51 -16.08
C THR A 9 1.51 -40.99 -16.97
N GLU A 10 1.37 -42.16 -17.60
CA GLU A 10 2.38 -42.69 -18.55
C GLU A 10 2.40 -41.94 -19.90
N LYS A 11 1.38 -41.12 -20.22
CA LYS A 11 1.26 -40.35 -21.46
C LYS A 11 1.52 -38.84 -21.31
N GLY A 12 2.08 -38.42 -20.21
CA GLY A 12 2.54 -37.01 -20.05
C GLY A 12 1.46 -35.97 -19.70
N ASN A 13 0.22 -36.38 -19.51
CA ASN A 13 -0.86 -35.48 -19.10
C ASN A 13 -1.27 -35.76 -17.66
N SER A 14 -0.88 -34.85 -16.77
CA SER A 14 -1.53 -34.50 -15.50
C SER A 14 -0.90 -34.98 -14.20
N LYS A 15 0.18 -34.31 -13.80
CA LYS A 15 0.49 -34.16 -12.38
C LYS A 15 -0.69 -33.48 -11.62
N VAL A 16 -1.36 -32.53 -12.26
CA VAL A 16 -2.46 -31.74 -11.73
C VAL A 16 -3.69 -32.58 -11.40
N LEU A 17 -4.10 -33.51 -12.29
CA LEU A 17 -5.25 -34.39 -12.02
C LEU A 17 -5.00 -35.35 -10.85
N VAL A 18 -3.77 -35.80 -10.65
CA VAL A 18 -3.41 -36.66 -9.52
C VAL A 18 -3.38 -35.89 -8.20
N GLU A 19 -2.97 -34.64 -8.24
CA GLU A 19 -2.91 -33.76 -7.06
C GLU A 19 -4.29 -33.27 -6.66
N LEU A 20 -5.14 -32.90 -7.63
CA LEU A 20 -6.56 -32.57 -7.42
C LEU A 20 -7.35 -33.76 -6.85
N ALA A 21 -7.17 -34.96 -7.41
CA ALA A 21 -7.81 -36.17 -6.90
C ALA A 21 -7.35 -36.50 -5.46
N GLY A 22 -6.13 -36.16 -5.09
CA GLY A 22 -5.58 -36.30 -3.74
C GLY A 22 -6.18 -35.30 -2.75
N LYS A 23 -6.38 -34.06 -3.17
CA LYS A 23 -6.97 -32.98 -2.34
C LYS A 23 -8.49 -33.15 -2.15
N VAL A 24 -9.19 -33.59 -3.19
CA VAL A 24 -10.65 -33.85 -3.15
C VAL A 24 -10.96 -35.09 -2.29
N GLY A 25 -10.12 -36.09 -2.25
CA GLY A 25 -10.31 -37.29 -1.42
C GLY A 25 -10.17 -37.05 0.10
N SER A 26 -9.69 -35.89 0.53
CA SER A 26 -9.51 -35.55 1.95
C SER A 26 -10.62 -34.68 2.56
N MET A 27 -11.65 -34.31 1.78
CA MET A 27 -12.78 -33.49 2.26
C MET A 27 -14.09 -34.29 2.33
N PRO A 28 -14.59 -34.66 3.52
CA PRO A 28 -15.86 -35.40 3.64
C PRO A 28 -17.02 -34.44 3.40
N GLY A 29 -17.82 -34.70 2.37
CA GLY A 29 -19.15 -34.11 2.19
C GLY A 29 -19.42 -33.30 0.92
N MET A 30 -18.38 -32.86 0.17
CA MET A 30 -18.54 -32.08 -1.08
C MET A 30 -18.33 -32.90 -2.37
N VAL A 31 -18.06 -34.18 -2.25
CA VAL A 31 -17.43 -34.98 -3.31
C VAL A 31 -18.37 -35.42 -4.43
N ASP A 32 -19.71 -35.41 -4.20
CA ASP A 32 -20.62 -36.08 -5.14
C ASP A 32 -21.05 -35.26 -6.37
N GLY A 33 -20.99 -33.94 -6.31
CA GLY A 33 -21.39 -33.09 -7.44
C GLY A 33 -20.24 -32.79 -8.42
N VAL A 34 -19.17 -32.27 -7.90
CA VAL A 34 -18.02 -31.78 -8.73
C VAL A 34 -17.21 -32.93 -9.30
N THR A 35 -16.95 -33.99 -8.52
CA THR A 35 -16.21 -35.17 -9.00
C THR A 35 -16.97 -35.95 -10.05
N LYS A 36 -18.30 -35.99 -10.00
CA LYS A 36 -19.10 -36.63 -11.06
C LYS A 36 -19.09 -35.82 -12.34
N SER A 37 -19.17 -34.49 -12.27
CA SER A 37 -19.13 -33.62 -13.45
C SER A 37 -17.76 -33.69 -14.15
N VAL A 38 -16.67 -33.56 -13.42
CA VAL A 38 -15.29 -33.62 -13.99
C VAL A 38 -14.98 -35.04 -14.53
N ALA A 39 -15.38 -36.09 -13.81
CA ALA A 39 -15.18 -37.47 -14.30
C ALA A 39 -16.02 -37.77 -15.53
N GLN A 40 -17.25 -37.23 -15.61
CA GLN A 40 -18.14 -37.45 -16.75
C GLN A 40 -17.66 -36.70 -18.00
N SER A 41 -17.15 -35.48 -17.86
CA SER A 41 -16.59 -34.70 -18.96
C SER A 41 -15.34 -35.36 -19.55
N HIS A 42 -14.47 -35.89 -18.70
CA HIS A 42 -13.29 -36.63 -19.16
C HIS A 42 -13.62 -37.97 -19.82
N VAL A 43 -14.60 -38.71 -19.31
CA VAL A 43 -15.06 -39.96 -19.93
C VAL A 43 -15.65 -39.69 -21.32
N ASN A 44 -16.44 -38.62 -21.46
CA ASN A 44 -17.01 -38.25 -22.76
C ASN A 44 -15.94 -37.84 -23.76
N MET A 45 -14.89 -37.14 -23.33
CA MET A 45 -13.77 -36.75 -24.23
C MET A 45 -12.90 -37.92 -24.63
N VAL A 46 -12.65 -38.89 -23.74
CA VAL A 46 -11.92 -40.14 -24.06
C VAL A 46 -12.74 -41.03 -24.96
N GLU A 47 -14.07 -41.15 -24.75
CA GLU A 47 -14.96 -41.94 -25.65
C GLU A 47 -15.05 -41.29 -27.04
N MET A 48 -15.10 -39.98 -27.20
CA MET A 48 -15.07 -39.29 -28.49
C MET A 48 -13.74 -39.53 -29.23
N THR A 49 -12.63 -39.53 -28.53
CA THR A 49 -11.29 -39.80 -29.14
C THR A 49 -11.13 -41.25 -29.59
N VAL A 50 -11.73 -42.19 -28.87
CA VAL A 50 -11.70 -43.62 -29.22
C VAL A 50 -12.65 -43.96 -30.36
N LEU A 51 -13.83 -43.32 -30.43
CA LEU A 51 -14.82 -43.56 -31.50
C LEU A 51 -14.45 -42.87 -32.83
N GLY A 52 -13.72 -41.73 -32.79
CA GLY A 52 -13.22 -41.02 -33.98
C GLY A 52 -12.12 -41.79 -34.78
N GLY A 53 -11.52 -42.82 -34.19
CA GLY A 53 -10.43 -43.58 -34.79
C GLY A 53 -10.85 -44.75 -35.69
N GLN A 54 -12.12 -45.06 -35.83
CA GLN A 54 -12.55 -46.29 -36.57
C GLN A 54 -13.46 -46.09 -37.78
N ASN A 55 -13.88 -44.88 -38.15
CA ASN A 55 -14.67 -44.72 -39.38
C ASN A 55 -14.00 -43.77 -40.38
N GLY A 56 -13.72 -44.36 -41.55
CA GLY A 56 -12.96 -43.78 -42.63
C GLY A 56 -13.52 -42.47 -43.22
N LEU A 57 -12.59 -41.73 -43.71
CA LEU A 57 -12.64 -40.57 -44.58
C LEU A 57 -13.89 -40.44 -45.44
N GLN A 58 -14.75 -39.48 -45.15
CA GLN A 58 -15.51 -38.74 -46.12
C GLN A 58 -15.17 -37.26 -45.95
N SER A 59 -14.79 -36.64 -47.05
CA SER A 59 -14.44 -35.24 -47.17
C SER A 59 -15.57 -34.37 -46.66
N MET A 60 -15.33 -33.70 -45.54
CA MET A 60 -16.12 -32.52 -45.14
C MET A 60 -15.37 -31.28 -45.66
N ASP A 61 -16.10 -30.44 -46.39
CA ASP A 61 -15.63 -29.16 -46.82
C ASP A 61 -15.12 -28.37 -45.60
N VAL A 62 -13.88 -27.92 -45.67
CA VAL A 62 -13.29 -27.03 -44.69
C VAL A 62 -13.97 -25.69 -44.83
N ILE A 63 -14.87 -25.38 -43.92
CA ILE A 63 -15.24 -23.99 -43.68
C ILE A 63 -14.00 -23.37 -43.07
N GLU A 64 -13.32 -22.50 -43.79
CA GLU A 64 -12.33 -21.59 -43.22
C GLU A 64 -13.03 -20.66 -42.22
N GLU A 65 -13.08 -21.09 -40.98
CA GLU A 65 -13.35 -20.17 -39.88
C GLU A 65 -12.09 -19.30 -39.74
N GLU A 66 -12.30 -17.96 -39.71
CA GLU A 66 -11.25 -16.99 -39.38
C GLU A 66 -10.54 -17.42 -38.09
N PRO A 67 -9.22 -17.20 -37.92
CA PRO A 67 -8.45 -17.68 -36.80
C PRO A 67 -8.99 -17.02 -35.53
N THR A 68 -9.89 -17.70 -34.84
CA THR A 68 -10.13 -17.48 -33.44
C THR A 68 -8.80 -17.76 -32.73
N ASN A 69 -8.38 -16.87 -31.87
CA ASN A 69 -7.14 -16.94 -31.12
C ASN A 69 -7.18 -18.26 -30.29
N GLU A 70 -6.65 -19.37 -30.86
CA GLU A 70 -6.87 -20.76 -30.40
C GLU A 70 -6.32 -21.04 -29.00
N ASN A 71 -5.61 -20.06 -28.38
CA ASN A 71 -4.93 -20.23 -27.10
C ASN A 71 -5.52 -19.41 -25.93
N VAL A 72 -6.73 -18.87 -26.08
CA VAL A 72 -7.42 -18.14 -25.00
C VAL A 72 -8.43 -19.06 -24.31
N PHE A 73 -8.25 -19.28 -23.03
CA PHE A 73 -9.20 -20.00 -22.19
C PHE A 73 -10.19 -19.04 -21.54
N VAL A 74 -11.49 -19.29 -21.71
CA VAL A 74 -12.55 -18.46 -21.11
C VAL A 74 -13.21 -19.25 -19.99
N MET A 75 -13.18 -18.73 -18.77
CA MET A 75 -13.92 -19.25 -17.61
C MET A 75 -15.30 -18.59 -17.55
N GLU A 76 -16.34 -19.37 -17.76
CA GLU A 76 -17.75 -18.91 -17.71
C GLU A 76 -18.43 -19.28 -16.39
N GLU A 77 -17.96 -20.35 -15.73
CA GLU A 77 -18.43 -20.81 -14.44
C GLU A 77 -17.31 -21.30 -13.54
N THR A 78 -17.54 -21.38 -12.22
CA THR A 78 -16.50 -21.80 -11.26
C THR A 78 -15.91 -23.18 -11.56
N GLY A 79 -16.67 -24.08 -12.20
CA GLY A 79 -16.17 -25.39 -12.64
C GLY A 79 -15.02 -25.31 -13.61
N ASP A 80 -14.97 -24.29 -14.46
CA ASP A 80 -13.93 -24.09 -15.49
C ASP A 80 -12.57 -23.81 -14.88
N PHE A 81 -12.51 -23.29 -13.66
CA PHE A 81 -11.28 -23.09 -12.92
C PHE A 81 -10.40 -24.35 -12.85
N PHE A 82 -11.03 -25.51 -12.72
CA PHE A 82 -10.33 -26.80 -12.65
C PHE A 82 -9.98 -27.39 -14.03
N LEU A 83 -10.40 -26.75 -15.11
CA LEU A 83 -10.20 -27.17 -16.50
C LEU A 83 -9.16 -26.35 -17.24
N THR A 84 -8.60 -25.34 -16.62
CA THR A 84 -7.64 -24.40 -17.24
C THR A 84 -6.37 -25.13 -17.67
N TYR A 85 -5.90 -24.85 -18.88
CA TYR A 85 -4.72 -25.49 -19.43
C TYR A 85 -3.45 -24.68 -19.18
N GLU A 86 -2.37 -25.34 -18.74
CA GLU A 86 -1.05 -24.74 -18.52
C GLU A 86 -0.43 -24.10 -19.78
N THR A 87 -0.93 -24.48 -20.97
CA THR A 87 -0.47 -23.98 -22.28
C THR A 87 -1.26 -22.77 -22.78
N SER A 88 -2.26 -22.31 -22.04
CA SER A 88 -3.06 -21.13 -22.42
C SER A 88 -2.18 -19.89 -22.52
N GLU A 89 -2.34 -19.14 -23.62
CA GLU A 89 -1.69 -17.84 -23.81
C GLU A 89 -2.53 -16.68 -23.27
N GLY A 90 -3.84 -16.87 -23.17
CA GLY A 90 -4.77 -15.95 -22.54
C GLY A 90 -5.73 -16.66 -21.60
N ILE A 91 -6.06 -16.03 -20.50
CA ILE A 91 -7.13 -16.46 -19.57
C ILE A 91 -8.05 -15.29 -19.37
N VAL A 92 -9.35 -15.52 -19.66
CA VAL A 92 -10.41 -14.56 -19.45
C VAL A 92 -11.44 -15.16 -18.50
N VAL A 93 -11.62 -14.56 -17.35
CA VAL A 93 -12.60 -14.94 -16.34
C VAL A 93 -13.81 -14.02 -16.48
N LYS A 94 -15.01 -14.59 -16.67
CA LYS A 94 -16.26 -13.82 -16.73
C LYS A 94 -16.66 -13.31 -15.35
N ASP A 95 -17.53 -12.30 -15.32
CA ASP A 95 -18.02 -11.69 -14.09
C ASP A 95 -18.63 -12.70 -13.13
N GLY A 96 -18.31 -12.57 -11.84
CA GLY A 96 -18.85 -13.40 -10.77
C GLY A 96 -18.33 -14.84 -10.70
N VAL A 97 -17.32 -15.20 -11.47
CA VAL A 97 -16.75 -16.54 -11.49
C VAL A 97 -15.75 -16.75 -10.33
N GLY A 98 -15.67 -17.99 -9.83
CA GLY A 98 -14.70 -18.37 -8.79
C GLY A 98 -15.14 -18.02 -7.36
N ASN A 99 -16.40 -17.64 -7.13
CA ASN A 99 -16.93 -17.26 -5.83
C ASN A 99 -17.38 -18.45 -4.96
N ASP A 100 -16.66 -19.55 -5.02
CA ASP A 100 -16.86 -20.71 -4.17
C ASP A 100 -15.66 -20.85 -3.23
N GLU A 101 -15.90 -21.19 -1.94
CA GLU A 101 -14.84 -21.38 -0.93
C GLU A 101 -13.79 -22.44 -1.34
N VAL A 102 -14.09 -23.31 -2.29
CA VAL A 102 -13.14 -24.29 -2.83
C VAL A 102 -12.06 -23.63 -3.69
N VAL A 103 -12.27 -22.41 -4.19
CA VAL A 103 -11.33 -21.64 -5.00
C VAL A 103 -10.59 -20.65 -4.10
N ALA A 104 -9.85 -21.19 -3.13
CA ALA A 104 -9.12 -20.37 -2.16
C ALA A 104 -7.70 -20.00 -2.58
N SER A 105 -7.16 -20.61 -3.64
CA SER A 105 -5.82 -20.32 -4.16
C SER A 105 -5.68 -20.71 -5.62
N TRP A 106 -4.87 -19.96 -6.36
CA TRP A 106 -4.54 -20.21 -7.75
C TRP A 106 -3.03 -20.18 -7.96
N ASP A 107 -2.45 -21.31 -8.36
CA ASP A 107 -1.02 -21.39 -8.68
C ASP A 107 -0.77 -20.92 -10.10
N MET A 108 -0.54 -19.64 -10.28
CA MET A 108 -0.25 -19.03 -11.58
C MET A 108 1.11 -19.45 -12.14
N GLY A 109 2.01 -19.97 -11.31
CA GLY A 109 3.32 -20.46 -11.75
C GLY A 109 3.27 -21.63 -12.71
N LEU A 110 2.14 -22.29 -12.87
CA LEU A 110 1.90 -23.36 -13.84
C LEU A 110 1.74 -22.85 -15.27
N TYR A 111 1.30 -21.61 -15.47
CA TYR A 111 0.91 -21.05 -16.77
C TYR A 111 2.09 -20.34 -17.46
N LYS A 112 3.09 -21.07 -17.86
CA LYS A 112 4.33 -20.51 -18.44
C LYS A 112 4.17 -19.87 -19.82
N SER A 113 3.06 -20.14 -20.51
CA SER A 113 2.74 -19.56 -21.82
C SER A 113 1.81 -18.34 -21.71
N LEU A 114 1.31 -18.01 -20.52
CA LEU A 114 0.30 -16.97 -20.31
C LEU A 114 0.88 -15.58 -20.62
N ARG A 115 0.24 -14.89 -21.58
CA ARG A 115 0.55 -13.50 -21.96
C ARG A 115 -0.45 -12.50 -21.36
N GLU A 116 -1.72 -12.93 -21.28
CA GLU A 116 -2.80 -12.04 -20.80
C GLU A 116 -3.66 -12.75 -19.75
N LEU A 117 -3.89 -12.07 -18.63
CA LEU A 117 -4.83 -12.47 -17.60
C LEU A 117 -5.88 -11.36 -17.45
N ILE A 118 -7.13 -11.67 -17.76
CA ILE A 118 -8.25 -10.74 -17.62
C ILE A 118 -9.28 -11.37 -16.67
N ILE A 119 -9.55 -10.72 -15.56
CA ILE A 119 -10.52 -11.15 -14.55
C ILE A 119 -11.68 -10.15 -14.57
N GLY A 120 -12.90 -10.63 -14.80
CA GLY A 120 -14.13 -9.83 -14.78
C GLY A 120 -14.51 -9.35 -13.37
N ASP A 121 -15.63 -8.66 -13.29
CA ASP A 121 -16.09 -8.06 -12.03
C ASP A 121 -16.57 -9.11 -11.02
N GLY A 122 -16.33 -8.87 -9.73
CA GLY A 122 -16.84 -9.66 -8.62
C GLY A 122 -16.36 -11.10 -8.58
N CYS A 123 -15.15 -11.39 -9.05
CA CYS A 123 -14.60 -12.74 -9.12
C CYS A 123 -13.78 -13.10 -7.87
N PHE A 124 -13.65 -14.41 -7.62
CA PHE A 124 -12.71 -14.98 -6.65
C PHE A 124 -12.83 -14.42 -5.22
N ALA A 125 -14.04 -14.20 -4.73
CA ALA A 125 -14.30 -13.57 -3.44
C ALA A 125 -13.51 -14.19 -2.27
N TYR A 126 -13.31 -15.52 -2.27
CA TYR A 126 -12.66 -16.26 -1.17
C TYR A 126 -11.17 -16.55 -1.42
N MET A 127 -10.59 -16.05 -2.50
CA MET A 127 -9.17 -16.28 -2.80
C MET A 127 -8.26 -15.49 -1.85
N ALA A 128 -7.37 -16.19 -1.17
CA ALA A 128 -6.48 -15.64 -0.14
C ALA A 128 -5.13 -15.12 -0.70
N GLY A 129 -5.00 -14.92 -2.00
CA GLY A 129 -3.82 -14.32 -2.61
C GLY A 129 -3.73 -14.55 -4.11
N LEU A 130 -3.06 -13.65 -4.78
CA LEU A 130 -2.69 -13.76 -6.19
C LEU A 130 -1.19 -13.61 -6.33
N LYS A 131 -0.53 -14.68 -6.77
CA LYS A 131 0.91 -14.70 -6.97
C LYS A 131 1.26 -14.93 -8.43
N LEU A 132 1.87 -13.92 -9.05
CA LEU A 132 2.42 -13.95 -10.40
C LEU A 132 3.94 -13.94 -10.28
N GLU A 133 4.59 -15.11 -10.37
CA GLU A 133 6.04 -15.22 -10.18
C GLU A 133 6.73 -15.92 -11.35
N GLY A 134 7.76 -15.26 -11.91
CA GLY A 134 8.57 -15.81 -12.98
C GLY A 134 7.75 -16.15 -14.23
N MET A 135 6.80 -15.28 -14.55
CA MET A 135 5.97 -15.40 -15.75
C MET A 135 6.62 -14.63 -16.89
N ASP A 136 7.61 -15.27 -17.51
CA ASP A 136 8.54 -14.63 -18.46
C ASP A 136 7.87 -14.08 -19.74
N VAL A 137 6.64 -14.48 -20.03
CA VAL A 137 5.91 -14.06 -21.24
C VAL A 137 4.65 -13.25 -20.93
N LEU A 138 4.28 -13.09 -19.66
CA LEU A 138 3.10 -12.32 -19.24
C LEU A 138 3.28 -10.85 -19.60
N GLU A 139 2.35 -10.31 -20.37
CA GLU A 139 2.39 -8.93 -20.89
C GLU A 139 1.34 -8.03 -20.25
N LYS A 140 0.18 -8.60 -19.85
CA LYS A 140 -0.97 -7.83 -19.39
C LYS A 140 -1.73 -8.56 -18.28
N VAL A 141 -2.13 -7.80 -17.26
CA VAL A 141 -3.04 -8.22 -16.18
C VAL A 141 -4.10 -7.15 -15.99
N GLU A 142 -5.37 -7.52 -16.10
CA GLU A 142 -6.52 -6.68 -15.80
C GLU A 142 -7.45 -7.40 -14.82
N ILE A 143 -7.84 -6.71 -13.76
CA ILE A 143 -8.75 -7.21 -12.73
C ILE A 143 -9.92 -6.24 -12.62
N GLY A 144 -11.12 -6.72 -12.90
CA GLY A 144 -12.37 -5.97 -12.78
C GLY A 144 -12.71 -5.62 -11.32
N SER A 145 -13.78 -4.89 -11.12
CA SER A 145 -14.14 -4.35 -9.81
C SER A 145 -14.68 -5.41 -8.84
N GLY A 146 -14.42 -5.23 -7.53
CA GLY A 146 -15.03 -6.05 -6.47
C GLY A 146 -14.52 -7.48 -6.36
N CYS A 147 -13.36 -7.80 -6.91
CA CYS A 147 -12.75 -9.11 -6.80
C CYS A 147 -12.02 -9.29 -5.46
N PHE A 148 -11.82 -10.57 -5.04
CA PHE A 148 -11.04 -10.92 -3.85
C PHE A 148 -11.55 -10.25 -2.56
N SER A 149 -12.87 -10.16 -2.39
CA SER A 149 -13.50 -9.27 -1.43
C SER A 149 -13.70 -9.84 -0.03
N MET A 150 -13.56 -11.16 0.17
CA MET A 150 -13.96 -11.83 1.43
C MET A 150 -12.83 -12.58 2.15
N ALA A 151 -11.61 -12.59 1.63
CA ALA A 151 -10.50 -13.27 2.26
C ALA A 151 -9.36 -12.30 2.56
N GLU A 152 -8.65 -12.53 3.66
CA GLU A 152 -7.34 -11.94 3.90
C GLU A 152 -6.31 -12.56 2.94
N GLY A 153 -5.40 -11.76 2.40
CA GLY A 153 -4.48 -12.28 1.40
C GLY A 153 -3.31 -11.36 1.07
N THR A 154 -2.61 -11.73 0.00
CA THR A 154 -1.48 -10.95 -0.54
C THR A 154 -1.51 -10.92 -2.06
N MET A 155 -1.06 -9.82 -2.64
CA MET A 155 -0.76 -9.74 -4.07
C MET A 155 0.74 -9.63 -4.29
N GLU A 156 1.29 -10.58 -5.04
CA GLU A 156 2.70 -10.61 -5.39
C GLU A 156 2.87 -10.72 -6.90
N VAL A 157 3.56 -9.75 -7.50
CA VAL A 157 3.97 -9.75 -8.91
C VAL A 157 5.48 -9.66 -8.94
N VAL A 158 6.16 -10.77 -9.20
CA VAL A 158 7.62 -10.88 -9.03
C VAL A 158 8.27 -11.53 -10.23
N ASN A 159 9.35 -10.93 -10.72
CA ASN A 159 10.13 -11.47 -11.84
C ASN A 159 9.31 -11.67 -13.12
N CYS A 160 8.40 -10.76 -13.45
CA CYS A 160 7.59 -10.75 -14.67
C CYS A 160 8.19 -9.72 -15.64
N GLU A 161 9.26 -10.10 -16.36
CA GLU A 161 10.08 -9.17 -17.16
C GLU A 161 9.34 -8.53 -18.34
N LYS A 162 8.33 -9.22 -18.90
CA LYS A 162 7.55 -8.73 -20.05
C LYS A 162 6.23 -8.06 -19.68
N LEU A 163 5.84 -8.10 -18.42
CA LEU A 163 4.61 -7.46 -17.96
C LEU A 163 4.69 -5.95 -18.21
N LYS A 164 3.76 -5.41 -19.00
CA LYS A 164 3.70 -3.99 -19.35
C LYS A 164 2.59 -3.26 -18.61
N HIS A 165 1.45 -3.89 -18.50
CA HIS A 165 0.24 -3.28 -17.96
C HIS A 165 -0.31 -4.09 -16.81
N LEU A 166 -0.46 -3.46 -15.66
CA LEU A 166 -1.18 -4.00 -14.50
C LEU A 166 -2.30 -3.02 -14.14
N LYS A 167 -3.54 -3.45 -14.35
CA LYS A 167 -4.72 -2.68 -14.02
C LYS A 167 -5.60 -3.43 -13.03
N ILE A 168 -5.99 -2.76 -11.97
CA ILE A 168 -6.89 -3.26 -10.93
C ILE A 168 -7.99 -2.23 -10.78
N ASP A 169 -9.23 -2.57 -11.15
CA ASP A 169 -10.37 -1.66 -11.01
C ASP A 169 -10.82 -1.53 -9.53
N SER A 170 -11.91 -0.84 -9.26
CA SER A 170 -12.28 -0.40 -7.90
C SER A 170 -12.70 -1.54 -6.96
N ASP A 171 -12.62 -1.29 -5.63
CA ASP A 171 -13.12 -2.15 -4.55
C ASP A 171 -12.52 -3.56 -4.51
N ASN A 172 -11.26 -3.70 -4.91
CA ASN A 172 -10.55 -4.96 -4.95
C ASN A 172 -9.68 -5.19 -3.70
N CYS A 173 -9.53 -6.46 -3.30
CA CYS A 173 -8.55 -6.89 -2.30
C CYS A 173 -8.61 -6.08 -1.00
N VAL A 174 -9.80 -5.68 -0.54
CA VAL A 174 -10.00 -4.75 0.59
C VAL A 174 -9.28 -5.22 1.86
N GLU A 175 -9.32 -6.54 2.13
CA GLU A 175 -8.74 -7.16 3.34
C GLU A 175 -7.31 -7.70 3.13
N TRP A 176 -6.70 -7.49 1.96
CA TRP A 176 -5.36 -8.03 1.69
C TRP A 176 -4.27 -7.19 2.35
N GLY A 177 -3.33 -7.86 3.06
CA GLY A 177 -2.34 -7.24 3.92
C GLY A 177 -1.08 -6.73 3.23
N GLU A 178 -0.71 -7.32 2.08
CA GLU A 178 0.50 -6.92 1.35
C GLU A 178 0.24 -6.79 -0.16
N PHE A 179 0.88 -5.78 -0.75
CA PHE A 179 0.95 -5.55 -2.19
C PHE A 179 2.40 -5.40 -2.62
N VAL A 180 2.87 -6.28 -3.49
CA VAL A 180 4.28 -6.37 -3.85
C VAL A 180 4.44 -6.47 -5.37
N ILE A 181 5.20 -5.54 -5.97
CA ILE A 181 5.69 -5.65 -7.35
C ILE A 181 7.21 -5.52 -7.32
N LYS A 182 7.91 -6.56 -7.78
CA LYS A 182 9.38 -6.59 -7.78
C LYS A 182 9.96 -7.15 -9.07
N ASN A 183 11.02 -6.50 -9.54
CA ASN A 183 11.82 -6.96 -10.68
C ASN A 183 10.94 -7.31 -11.89
N CYS A 184 10.06 -6.38 -12.27
CA CYS A 184 9.12 -6.53 -13.37
C CYS A 184 9.36 -5.48 -14.45
N GLY A 185 8.99 -5.83 -15.68
CA GLY A 185 9.07 -4.94 -16.84
C GLY A 185 7.89 -3.97 -16.95
N VAL A 186 7.07 -3.86 -15.90
CA VAL A 186 5.83 -3.07 -15.91
C VAL A 186 6.09 -1.61 -16.29
N GLU A 187 5.33 -1.14 -17.27
CA GLU A 187 5.38 0.24 -17.77
C GLU A 187 4.28 1.11 -17.11
N GLU A 188 3.11 0.52 -16.85
CA GLU A 188 1.95 1.21 -16.30
C GLU A 188 1.29 0.38 -15.18
N VAL A 189 1.03 1.02 -14.05
CA VAL A 189 0.27 0.46 -12.93
C VAL A 189 -0.89 1.40 -12.62
N GLU A 190 -2.11 0.88 -12.73
CA GLU A 190 -3.35 1.59 -12.39
C GLU A 190 -4.12 0.82 -11.32
N ILE A 191 -4.45 1.46 -10.21
CA ILE A 191 -5.20 0.88 -9.10
C ILE A 191 -6.36 1.80 -8.77
N GLY A 192 -7.58 1.30 -8.94
CA GLY A 192 -8.83 2.03 -8.78
C GLY A 192 -9.18 2.36 -7.33
N ASP A 193 -10.30 3.05 -7.16
CA ASP A 193 -10.80 3.52 -5.86
C ASP A 193 -11.11 2.35 -4.91
N GLY A 194 -10.82 2.52 -3.61
CA GLY A 194 -11.19 1.55 -2.57
C GLY A 194 -10.43 0.23 -2.58
N CYS A 195 -9.32 0.11 -3.31
CA CYS A 195 -8.52 -1.10 -3.34
C CYS A 195 -7.57 -1.20 -2.14
N PHE A 196 -7.30 -2.42 -1.66
CA PHE A 196 -6.30 -2.69 -0.62
C PHE A 196 -6.43 -1.78 0.61
N VAL A 197 -7.63 -1.49 1.05
CA VAL A 197 -7.90 -0.52 2.14
C VAL A 197 -7.16 -0.91 3.42
N ASN A 198 -7.15 -2.21 3.77
CA ASN A 198 -6.51 -2.74 4.97
C ASN A 198 -5.08 -3.26 4.73
N CYS A 199 -4.50 -2.97 3.58
CA CYS A 199 -3.11 -3.31 3.31
C CYS A 199 -2.17 -2.59 4.29
N GLU A 200 -1.26 -3.34 4.89
CA GLU A 200 -0.29 -2.80 5.84
C GLU A 200 1.07 -2.51 5.19
N LYS A 201 1.37 -3.15 4.04
CA LYS A 201 2.67 -3.04 3.40
C LYS A 201 2.58 -2.99 1.88
N VAL A 202 3.24 -1.99 1.29
CA VAL A 202 3.40 -1.83 -0.16
C VAL A 202 4.88 -1.85 -0.53
N VAL A 203 5.22 -2.63 -1.55
CA VAL A 203 6.59 -2.69 -2.07
C VAL A 203 6.59 -2.60 -3.59
N LEU A 204 7.18 -1.53 -4.11
CA LEU A 204 7.49 -1.32 -5.52
C LEU A 204 9.02 -1.24 -5.66
N GLU A 205 9.66 -2.27 -6.22
CA GLU A 205 11.11 -2.39 -6.25
C GLU A 205 11.63 -2.93 -7.57
N GLU A 206 12.73 -2.36 -8.07
CA GLU A 206 13.37 -2.76 -9.34
C GLU A 206 12.41 -2.68 -10.55
N LEU A 207 11.64 -1.57 -10.63
CA LEU A 207 10.68 -1.31 -11.70
C LEU A 207 11.27 -0.30 -12.71
N ASN A 208 12.29 -0.73 -13.42
CA ASN A 208 13.08 0.13 -14.28
C ASN A 208 12.34 0.64 -15.55
N GLN A 209 11.18 0.05 -15.88
CA GLN A 209 10.37 0.46 -17.03
C GLN A 209 9.14 1.27 -16.61
N LEU A 210 8.80 1.32 -15.32
CA LEU A 210 7.60 1.99 -14.83
C LEU A 210 7.64 3.47 -15.14
N ASN A 211 6.72 3.93 -15.99
CA ASN A 211 6.59 5.32 -16.39
C ASN A 211 5.31 5.97 -15.86
N SER A 212 4.26 5.18 -15.54
CA SER A 212 2.99 5.66 -15.01
C SER A 212 2.56 4.86 -13.78
N LEU A 213 2.30 5.55 -12.66
CA LEU A 213 1.73 5.00 -11.44
C LEU A 213 0.52 5.82 -11.03
N ILE A 214 -0.66 5.24 -11.18
CA ILE A 214 -1.94 5.86 -10.84
C ILE A 214 -2.60 5.05 -9.74
N ILE A 215 -2.82 5.66 -8.59
CA ILE A 215 -3.53 5.11 -7.44
C ILE A 215 -4.68 6.05 -7.14
N ASP A 216 -5.92 5.55 -7.20
CA ASP A 216 -7.10 6.35 -6.96
C ASP A 216 -7.41 6.51 -5.47
N TRP A 217 -8.52 7.19 -5.16
CA TRP A 217 -8.93 7.53 -3.81
C TRP A 217 -9.24 6.29 -2.97
N ASN A 218 -9.12 6.40 -1.65
CA ASN A 218 -9.42 5.35 -0.67
C ASN A 218 -8.62 4.05 -0.84
N THR A 219 -7.56 4.07 -1.63
CA THR A 219 -6.67 2.94 -1.87
C THR A 219 -5.46 3.02 -0.95
N PHE A 220 -5.00 1.89 -0.41
CA PHE A 220 -3.87 1.81 0.52
C PHE A 220 -3.97 2.75 1.73
N LEU A 221 -5.15 2.90 2.32
CA LEU A 221 -5.36 3.86 3.43
C LEU A 221 -4.60 3.49 4.70
N ASN A 222 -4.49 2.20 5.01
CA ASN A 222 -3.93 1.71 6.27
C ASN A 222 -2.49 1.19 6.16
N VAL A 223 -1.81 1.47 5.05
CA VAL A 223 -0.41 1.10 4.85
C VAL A 223 0.47 1.73 5.92
N LYS A 224 1.28 0.92 6.59
CA LYS A 224 2.26 1.34 7.59
C LYS A 224 3.65 1.46 7.00
N ASP A 225 4.00 0.53 6.11
CA ASP A 225 5.32 0.48 5.49
C ASP A 225 5.20 0.55 3.96
N ALA A 226 5.82 1.57 3.35
CA ALA A 226 5.88 1.74 1.90
C ALA A 226 7.33 1.77 1.41
N THR A 227 7.63 0.99 0.38
CA THR A 227 8.96 0.90 -0.24
C THR A 227 8.87 1.22 -1.72
N PHE A 228 9.67 2.20 -2.17
CA PHE A 228 9.79 2.65 -3.55
C PHE A 228 11.28 2.70 -3.91
N VAL A 229 11.81 1.65 -4.50
CA VAL A 229 13.25 1.51 -4.76
C VAL A 229 13.51 1.16 -6.22
N ASN A 230 14.42 1.88 -6.84
CA ASN A 230 14.80 1.69 -8.24
C ASN A 230 13.60 1.79 -9.21
N ILE A 231 12.97 2.98 -9.21
CA ILE A 231 11.89 3.38 -10.13
C ILE A 231 12.33 4.68 -10.85
N PRO A 232 13.38 4.63 -11.67
CA PRO A 232 14.03 5.84 -12.18
C PRO A 232 13.25 6.56 -13.28
N ASN A 233 12.39 5.84 -14.01
CA ASN A 233 11.74 6.33 -15.24
C ASN A 233 10.30 6.80 -15.03
N LEU A 234 9.81 6.82 -13.79
CA LEU A 234 8.47 7.31 -13.47
C LEU A 234 8.30 8.77 -13.92
N SER A 235 7.30 9.01 -14.77
CA SER A 235 7.01 10.33 -15.35
C SER A 235 5.59 10.82 -15.06
N GLN A 236 4.67 9.89 -14.76
CA GLN A 236 3.30 10.18 -14.37
C GLN A 236 3.01 9.56 -13.00
N LEU A 237 2.54 10.38 -12.06
CA LEU A 237 2.25 9.96 -10.70
C LEU A 237 0.93 10.58 -10.23
N SER A 238 0.02 9.73 -9.75
CA SER A 238 -1.17 10.12 -9.00
C SER A 238 -1.32 9.17 -7.82
N LEU A 239 -1.44 9.69 -6.61
CA LEU A 239 -1.52 8.88 -5.40
C LEU A 239 -2.85 9.04 -4.64
N GLY A 240 -3.81 9.81 -5.18
CA GLY A 240 -5.07 10.08 -4.50
C GLY A 240 -4.87 10.51 -3.04
N ASN A 241 -5.50 9.79 -2.10
CA ASN A 241 -5.26 9.89 -0.67
C ASN A 241 -4.57 8.63 -0.09
N ALA A 242 -3.89 7.86 -0.92
CA ALA A 242 -3.14 6.67 -0.51
C ALA A 242 -2.09 7.00 0.55
N PHE A 243 -1.70 5.99 1.31
CA PHE A 243 -0.65 6.09 2.32
C PHE A 243 -0.94 7.06 3.47
N SER A 244 -2.22 7.30 3.78
CA SER A 244 -2.61 8.23 4.85
C SER A 244 -2.17 7.79 6.24
N ALA A 245 -1.98 6.49 6.47
CA ALA A 245 -1.52 5.93 7.74
C ALA A 245 -0.03 5.54 7.75
N VAL A 246 0.73 5.86 6.68
CA VAL A 246 2.09 5.36 6.54
C VAL A 246 3.02 5.92 7.63
N GLU A 247 3.73 5.02 8.28
CA GLU A 247 4.69 5.32 9.35
C GLU A 247 6.12 5.30 8.82
N THR A 248 6.39 4.40 7.88
CA THR A 248 7.71 4.20 7.31
C THR A 248 7.65 4.26 5.79
N VAL A 249 8.48 5.14 5.21
CA VAL A 249 8.69 5.17 3.75
C VAL A 249 10.17 4.92 3.49
N THR A 250 10.47 4.03 2.55
CA THR A 250 11.81 3.81 2.03
C THR A 250 11.83 4.21 0.57
N MET A 251 12.64 5.21 0.20
CA MET A 251 12.78 5.67 -1.17
C MET A 251 14.26 5.74 -1.54
N SER A 252 14.59 5.21 -2.73
CA SER A 252 15.90 5.41 -3.33
C SER A 252 15.82 5.20 -4.84
N ASN A 253 16.50 6.06 -5.61
CA ASN A 253 16.46 6.04 -7.06
C ASN A 253 15.01 6.03 -7.62
N ALA A 254 14.15 6.88 -7.03
CA ALA A 254 12.73 7.05 -7.38
C ALA A 254 12.46 8.56 -7.58
N SER A 255 13.05 9.12 -8.62
CA SER A 255 13.23 10.57 -8.80
C SER A 255 11.96 11.40 -8.71
N LEU A 256 10.83 10.93 -9.29
CA LEU A 256 9.57 11.67 -9.22
C LEU A 256 8.96 11.63 -7.80
N LEU A 257 8.97 10.48 -7.13
CA LEU A 257 8.51 10.34 -5.75
C LEU A 257 9.38 11.17 -4.79
N GLU A 258 10.70 11.16 -5.01
CA GLU A 258 11.63 12.00 -4.25
C GLU A 258 11.40 13.49 -4.52
N GLN A 259 11.02 13.87 -5.73
CA GLN A 259 10.64 15.24 -6.06
C GLN A 259 9.33 15.64 -5.39
N GLU A 260 8.29 14.80 -5.42
CA GLU A 260 7.04 15.02 -4.68
C GLU A 260 7.31 15.20 -3.19
N SER A 261 8.24 14.45 -2.61
CA SER A 261 8.65 14.60 -1.23
C SER A 261 9.33 15.95 -0.90
N ARG A 262 9.70 16.74 -1.90
CA ARG A 262 10.26 18.10 -1.74
C ARG A 262 9.27 19.19 -2.10
N ASN A 263 8.14 18.84 -2.69
CA ASN A 263 7.12 19.81 -3.09
C ASN A 263 6.51 20.50 -1.87
N GLU A 264 6.30 21.80 -2.04
CA GLU A 264 5.61 22.62 -1.06
C GLU A 264 4.09 22.54 -1.26
N VAL A 265 3.36 22.30 -0.19
CA VAL A 265 1.93 22.53 -0.15
C VAL A 265 1.61 23.70 0.81
N ILE A 266 0.84 24.65 0.32
CA ILE A 266 0.39 25.81 1.09
C ILE A 266 -1.05 25.57 1.54
N ILE A 267 -1.26 25.49 2.85
CA ILE A 267 -2.56 25.20 3.45
C ILE A 267 -3.15 26.47 4.05
N ARG A 268 -4.26 26.92 3.48
CA ARG A 268 -5.01 28.11 3.91
C ARG A 268 -6.27 27.75 4.66
N ASP A 269 -6.82 26.56 4.40
CA ASP A 269 -8.04 26.08 4.99
C ASP A 269 -8.06 24.54 5.13
N ARG A 270 -9.17 24.02 5.66
CA ARG A 270 -9.36 22.58 5.86
C ARG A 270 -9.42 21.78 4.56
N LYS A 271 -10.01 22.36 3.50
CA LYS A 271 -10.15 21.66 2.23
C LYS A 271 -8.79 21.41 1.59
N GLU A 272 -7.92 22.43 1.64
CA GLU A 272 -6.56 22.29 1.15
C GLU A 272 -5.73 21.28 1.97
N LEU A 273 -5.98 21.16 3.29
CA LEU A 273 -5.34 20.13 4.11
C LEU A 273 -5.71 18.72 3.68
N TYR A 274 -7.00 18.46 3.44
CA TYR A 274 -7.46 17.13 3.02
C TYR A 274 -7.14 16.82 1.56
N GLY A 275 -6.88 17.82 0.74
CA GLY A 275 -6.44 17.65 -0.66
C GLY A 275 -4.92 17.59 -0.83
N ALA A 276 -4.16 17.76 0.25
CA ALA A 276 -2.71 17.70 0.20
C ALA A 276 -2.22 16.26 0.04
N SER A 277 -1.23 16.06 -0.81
CA SER A 277 -0.58 14.74 -0.95
C SER A 277 0.17 14.38 0.33
N HIS A 278 0.04 13.13 0.77
CA HIS A 278 0.78 12.59 1.92
C HIS A 278 2.30 12.55 1.69
N PHE A 279 2.72 12.68 0.44
CA PHE A 279 4.12 12.77 0.03
C PHE A 279 4.65 14.21 -0.06
N ASN A 280 3.87 15.25 0.28
CA ASN A 280 4.41 16.59 0.36
C ASN A 280 5.44 16.70 1.49
N GLY A 281 6.67 17.00 1.14
CA GLY A 281 7.76 17.13 2.10
C GLY A 281 7.82 18.49 2.78
N ARG A 282 7.28 19.54 2.17
CA ARG A 282 7.20 20.87 2.76
C ARG A 282 5.76 21.33 2.93
N VAL A 283 5.33 21.47 4.17
CA VAL A 283 3.95 21.84 4.53
C VAL A 283 3.93 23.20 5.20
N VAL A 284 3.23 24.14 4.59
CA VAL A 284 3.13 25.54 5.05
C VAL A 284 1.69 25.89 5.37
N PHE A 285 1.38 26.09 6.66
CA PHE A 285 0.12 26.69 7.09
C PHE A 285 0.25 28.20 7.10
N THR A 286 -0.58 28.90 6.33
CA THR A 286 -0.55 30.37 6.28
C THR A 286 -1.16 31.00 7.53
N TYR A 287 -0.98 32.30 7.66
CA TYR A 287 -1.54 33.08 8.77
C TYR A 287 -3.01 32.75 9.05
N ARG A 288 -3.29 32.29 10.26
CA ARG A 288 -4.61 31.87 10.72
C ARG A 288 -5.26 30.73 9.91
N ALA A 289 -4.48 29.93 9.21
CA ALA A 289 -4.99 28.71 8.60
C ALA A 289 -5.64 27.80 9.66
N CYS A 290 -6.62 27.03 9.24
CA CYS A 290 -7.35 26.11 10.13
C CYS A 290 -8.07 26.80 11.30
N PHE A 291 -8.81 27.88 11.03
CA PHE A 291 -9.83 28.48 11.88
C PHE A 291 -11.19 27.84 11.60
N PRO A 292 -12.03 27.55 12.57
CA PRO A 292 -12.04 27.49 14.02
C PRO A 292 -12.39 26.10 14.60
N ALA A 293 -12.29 25.96 15.91
CA ALA A 293 -13.09 25.14 16.85
C ALA A 293 -13.29 23.61 16.64
N PHE A 294 -12.87 22.95 15.56
CA PHE A 294 -13.26 21.56 15.29
C PHE A 294 -12.14 20.51 15.40
N PHE A 295 -10.91 20.92 15.66
CA PHE A 295 -9.82 19.97 15.89
C PHE A 295 -9.49 19.90 17.38
N ALA A 296 -9.84 18.79 18.03
CA ALA A 296 -9.36 18.51 19.38
C ALA A 296 -7.86 18.22 19.38
N SER A 297 -7.36 17.60 18.34
CA SER A 297 -5.94 17.36 18.08
C SER A 297 -5.60 17.69 16.63
N PHE A 298 -4.37 18.10 16.38
CA PHE A 298 -3.81 18.27 15.05
C PHE A 298 -2.94 17.08 14.75
N ASP A 299 -3.41 16.25 13.85
CA ASP A 299 -2.68 15.09 13.41
C ASP A 299 -1.94 15.41 12.11
N ILE A 300 -0.62 15.31 12.16
CA ILE A 300 0.29 15.51 11.04
C ILE A 300 0.91 14.17 10.59
N SER A 301 0.43 13.07 11.15
CA SER A 301 0.95 11.74 10.83
C SER A 301 0.83 11.40 9.35
N HIS A 302 -0.23 11.89 8.70
CA HIS A 302 -0.48 11.65 7.29
C HIS A 302 0.56 12.24 6.31
N PHE A 303 1.44 13.13 6.74
CA PHE A 303 2.58 13.55 5.90
C PHE A 303 3.77 12.62 6.13
N ALA A 304 3.85 11.57 5.36
CA ALA A 304 4.80 10.47 5.53
C ALA A 304 6.26 10.90 5.38
N VAL A 305 6.52 11.75 4.41
CA VAL A 305 7.88 12.21 4.03
C VAL A 305 8.16 13.66 4.42
N LEU A 306 7.44 14.16 5.43
CA LEU A 306 7.57 15.53 5.91
C LEU A 306 9.03 15.89 6.23
N CYS A 307 9.59 16.86 5.49
CA CYS A 307 10.93 17.42 5.69
C CYS A 307 10.88 18.76 6.43
N GLU A 308 9.93 19.61 6.06
CA GLU A 308 9.75 20.93 6.67
C GLU A 308 8.30 21.20 7.04
N LEU A 309 8.07 21.63 8.25
CA LEU A 309 6.76 22.08 8.75
C LEU A 309 6.84 23.55 9.13
N ILE A 310 6.06 24.38 8.47
CA ILE A 310 5.96 25.81 8.75
C ILE A 310 4.52 26.14 9.12
N ILE A 311 4.31 26.61 10.32
CA ILE A 311 3.01 27.03 10.86
C ILE A 311 3.02 28.55 11.00
N GLY A 312 2.24 29.26 10.21
CA GLY A 312 2.11 30.72 10.26
C GLY A 312 1.48 31.22 11.55
N ASP A 313 1.58 32.52 11.79
CA ASP A 313 1.11 33.13 13.03
C ASP A 313 -0.38 32.89 13.30
N GLY A 314 -0.70 32.66 14.56
CA GLY A 314 -2.07 32.54 15.06
C GLY A 314 -2.82 31.31 14.61
N CYS A 315 -2.13 30.30 14.09
CA CYS A 315 -2.74 29.03 13.69
C CYS A 315 -3.12 28.14 14.87
N PHE A 316 -4.05 27.24 14.68
CA PHE A 316 -4.42 26.15 15.60
C PHE A 316 -4.75 26.61 17.04
N ARG A 317 -5.33 27.79 17.25
CA ARG A 317 -5.51 28.36 18.57
C ARG A 317 -6.25 27.50 19.59
N ASN A 318 -7.17 26.63 19.12
CA ASN A 318 -8.02 25.81 19.98
C ASN A 318 -7.59 24.32 19.99
N VAL A 319 -6.47 23.96 19.37
CA VAL A 319 -5.97 22.59 19.34
C VAL A 319 -5.33 22.22 20.68
N ASN A 320 -5.67 21.03 21.21
CA ASN A 320 -5.26 20.59 22.54
C ASN A 320 -4.04 19.66 22.55
N GLY A 321 -3.54 19.25 21.39
CA GLY A 321 -2.38 18.38 21.28
C GLY A 321 -1.65 18.59 19.97
N PHE A 322 -0.33 18.52 20.04
CA PHE A 322 0.55 18.54 18.88
C PHE A 322 1.65 17.53 19.11
N GLU A 323 1.70 16.50 18.25
CA GLU A 323 2.70 15.44 18.37
C GLU A 323 3.40 15.23 17.03
N LEU A 324 4.73 15.29 17.08
CA LEU A 324 5.64 14.86 16.01
C LEU A 324 6.41 13.66 16.56
N ARG A 325 6.10 12.47 16.05
CA ARG A 325 6.77 11.23 16.48
C ARG A 325 7.35 10.50 15.29
N GLY A 326 8.61 10.08 15.41
CA GLY A 326 9.25 9.20 14.45
C GLY A 326 9.37 9.74 13.02
N LYS A 327 9.28 11.07 12.83
CA LYS A 327 9.35 11.70 11.51
C LYS A 327 10.77 11.64 10.98
N LYS A 328 11.08 10.59 10.23
CA LYS A 328 12.43 10.22 9.77
C LYS A 328 13.09 11.24 8.85
N TYR A 329 12.28 12.03 8.12
CA TYR A 329 12.76 13.00 7.14
C TYR A 329 12.71 14.44 7.62
N LEU A 330 12.04 14.71 8.76
CA LEU A 330 11.80 16.05 9.28
C LEU A 330 13.12 16.71 9.70
N GLU A 331 13.46 17.79 9.01
CA GLU A 331 14.67 18.58 9.25
C GLU A 331 14.37 19.92 9.93
N LYS A 332 13.17 20.47 9.69
CA LYS A 332 12.83 21.82 10.16
C LYS A 332 11.39 21.94 10.63
N VAL A 333 11.19 22.58 11.78
CA VAL A 333 9.88 22.98 12.30
C VAL A 333 9.91 24.45 12.68
N GLU A 334 9.03 25.25 12.08
CA GLU A 334 8.80 26.65 12.45
C GLU A 334 7.35 26.84 12.85
N ILE A 335 7.12 27.32 14.06
CA ILE A 335 5.80 27.67 14.58
C ILE A 335 5.79 29.18 14.79
N GLY A 336 4.89 29.87 14.12
CA GLY A 336 4.71 31.32 14.22
C GLY A 336 4.18 31.77 15.59
N SER A 337 4.08 33.07 15.76
CA SER A 337 3.63 33.66 17.02
C SER A 337 2.14 33.47 17.28
N GLY A 338 1.74 33.31 18.54
CA GLY A 338 0.35 33.19 18.96
C GLY A 338 -0.37 31.92 18.54
N CYS A 339 0.40 30.88 18.13
CA CYS A 339 -0.15 29.58 17.80
C CYS A 339 -0.56 28.82 19.06
N PHE A 340 -1.59 27.94 18.95
CA PHE A 340 -2.06 27.10 20.06
C PHE A 340 -2.37 27.87 21.34
N SER A 341 -2.73 29.14 21.23
CA SER A 341 -2.72 30.09 22.34
C SER A 341 -3.95 30.06 23.27
N LYS A 342 -5.05 29.41 22.86
CA LYS A 342 -6.32 29.40 23.60
C LYS A 342 -6.65 28.04 24.23
N SER A 343 -5.87 27.02 24.01
CA SER A 343 -6.13 25.68 24.51
C SER A 343 -5.22 25.30 25.67
N LYS A 344 -5.62 24.25 26.38
CA LYS A 344 -4.73 23.50 27.27
C LYS A 344 -4.32 22.27 26.53
N GLY A 345 -3.03 21.96 26.49
CA GLY A 345 -2.56 20.85 25.66
C GLY A 345 -1.19 20.35 26.06
N VAL A 346 -0.70 19.44 25.23
CA VAL A 346 0.62 18.85 25.35
C VAL A 346 1.32 18.94 23.99
N MET A 347 2.57 19.39 23.99
CA MET A 347 3.45 19.31 22.82
C MET A 347 4.45 18.20 22.98
N LYS A 348 4.54 17.33 21.98
CA LYS A 348 5.53 16.26 21.94
C LYS A 348 6.28 16.26 20.61
N VAL A 349 7.60 16.28 20.69
CA VAL A 349 8.52 16.07 19.57
C VAL A 349 9.45 14.94 19.96
N VAL A 350 9.25 13.75 19.39
CA VAL A 350 9.90 12.54 19.87
C VAL A 350 10.42 11.72 18.68
N GLU A 351 11.65 11.25 18.80
CA GLU A 351 12.27 10.37 17.80
C GLU A 351 12.39 10.99 16.38
N CYS A 352 12.46 12.32 16.30
CA CYS A 352 12.71 13.05 15.05
C CYS A 352 14.23 13.21 14.86
N VAL A 353 14.91 12.14 14.45
CA VAL A 353 16.37 12.05 14.47
C VAL A 353 17.09 12.95 13.47
N LYS A 354 16.40 13.40 12.41
CA LYS A 354 16.95 14.35 11.41
C LYS A 354 16.58 15.81 11.67
N LEU A 355 15.72 16.09 12.66
CA LEU A 355 15.28 17.44 12.97
C LEU A 355 16.46 18.29 13.44
N LYS A 356 16.84 19.31 12.65
CA LYS A 356 17.96 20.21 12.94
C LYS A 356 17.50 21.50 13.60
N HIS A 357 16.37 22.03 13.15
CA HIS A 357 15.89 23.35 13.57
C HIS A 357 14.48 23.28 14.11
N LEU A 358 14.27 23.73 15.35
CA LEU A 358 12.96 23.95 15.94
C LEU A 358 12.84 25.41 16.40
N SER A 359 11.90 26.14 15.82
CA SER A 359 11.58 27.52 16.21
C SER A 359 10.09 27.64 16.63
N ILE A 360 9.83 28.29 17.76
CA ILE A 360 8.49 28.57 18.28
C ILE A 360 8.38 30.07 18.54
N GLY A 361 7.53 30.74 17.77
CA GLY A 361 7.30 32.18 17.88
C GLY A 361 6.61 32.57 19.20
N SER A 362 6.74 33.83 19.56
CA SER A 362 6.27 34.37 20.84
C SER A 362 4.77 34.14 21.11
N ASP A 363 4.39 34.05 22.37
CA ASP A 363 3.02 33.88 22.85
C ASP A 363 2.31 32.61 22.33
N SER A 364 3.10 31.59 21.96
CA SER A 364 2.59 30.29 21.51
C SER A 364 2.48 29.32 22.68
N CYS A 365 1.51 28.40 22.59
CA CYS A 365 1.29 27.34 23.59
C CYS A 365 1.13 27.87 25.05
N VAL A 366 0.63 29.07 25.24
CA VAL A 366 0.59 29.78 26.54
C VAL A 366 -0.10 28.95 27.64
N GLY A 367 -1.18 28.27 27.30
CA GLY A 367 -1.99 27.46 28.23
C GLY A 367 -1.56 25.99 28.35
N TRP A 368 -0.56 25.56 27.63
CA TRP A 368 -0.20 24.15 27.54
C TRP A 368 0.55 23.68 28.80
N SER A 369 0.19 22.49 29.28
CA SER A 369 0.65 21.94 30.54
C SER A 369 1.95 21.14 30.45
N GLU A 370 2.27 20.62 29.30
CA GLU A 370 3.45 19.77 29.13
C GLU A 370 4.15 20.05 27.80
N PHE A 371 5.47 20.09 27.83
CA PHE A 371 6.35 20.11 26.69
C PHE A 371 7.35 18.94 26.80
N VAL A 372 7.37 18.09 25.78
CA VAL A 372 8.26 16.91 25.70
C VAL A 372 9.06 16.94 24.42
N MET A 373 10.37 16.93 24.55
CA MET A 373 11.28 16.74 23.43
C MET A 373 12.30 15.67 23.79
N LYS A 374 12.35 14.57 23.00
CA LYS A 374 13.20 13.43 23.30
C LYS A 374 13.76 12.78 22.03
N ASN A 375 15.03 12.36 22.12
CA ASN A 375 15.68 11.57 21.07
C ASN A 375 15.54 12.22 19.69
N CYS A 376 15.86 13.52 19.60
CA CYS A 376 15.81 14.29 18.37
C CYS A 376 17.21 14.79 17.99
N GLY A 377 17.45 14.91 16.67
CA GLY A 377 18.72 15.41 16.12
C GLY A 377 18.89 16.92 16.12
N VAL A 378 18.10 17.63 16.96
CA VAL A 378 18.03 19.10 16.96
C VAL A 378 19.40 19.71 17.24
N GLU A 379 19.82 20.61 16.32
CA GLU A 379 21.04 21.41 16.45
C GLU A 379 20.75 22.80 17.04
N GLU A 380 19.63 23.40 16.64
CA GLU A 380 19.21 24.73 17.06
C GLU A 380 17.77 24.73 17.53
N MET A 381 17.53 25.24 18.72
CA MET A 381 16.19 25.41 19.30
C MET A 381 15.98 26.84 19.74
N ASP A 382 14.92 27.49 19.23
CA ASP A 382 14.53 28.85 19.56
C ASP A 382 13.10 28.89 20.06
N ILE A 383 12.87 29.33 21.28
CA ILE A 383 11.54 29.48 21.89
C ILE A 383 11.34 30.92 22.27
N GLY A 384 10.44 31.59 21.56
CA GLY A 384 10.14 33.01 21.73
C GLY A 384 9.51 33.37 23.07
N ASP A 385 9.42 34.66 23.35
CA ASP A 385 8.88 35.18 24.61
C ASP A 385 7.46 34.70 24.89
N GLY A 386 7.11 34.44 26.14
CA GLY A 386 5.75 34.12 26.57
C GLY A 386 5.24 32.75 26.15
N CYS A 387 6.09 31.88 25.65
CA CYS A 387 5.70 30.51 25.29
C CYS A 387 5.58 29.62 26.55
N PHE A 388 4.60 28.70 26.55
CA PHE A 388 4.43 27.71 27.62
C PHE A 388 4.37 28.31 29.02
N VAL A 389 3.83 29.52 29.19
CA VAL A 389 3.80 30.23 30.48
C VAL A 389 3.19 29.41 31.61
N ASN A 390 2.17 28.59 31.32
CA ASN A 390 1.50 27.74 32.29
C ASN A 390 1.97 26.29 32.28
N CYS A 391 3.11 26.00 31.70
CA CYS A 391 3.64 24.63 31.60
C CYS A 391 3.97 24.09 32.99
N GLU A 392 3.45 22.90 33.29
CA GLU A 392 3.64 22.23 34.57
C GLU A 392 4.77 21.23 34.54
N LYS A 393 5.07 20.73 33.33
CA LYS A 393 6.13 19.74 33.10
C LYS A 393 6.86 20.00 31.79
N THR A 394 8.16 20.13 31.88
CA THR A 394 9.07 20.28 30.74
C THR A 394 10.09 19.14 30.74
N THR A 395 10.16 18.40 29.64
CA THR A 395 11.12 17.30 29.47
C THR A 395 11.91 17.52 28.20
N ILE A 396 13.20 17.73 28.30
CA ILE A 396 14.13 17.86 27.19
C ILE A 396 15.25 16.85 27.43
N MET A 397 15.30 15.79 26.64
CA MET A 397 16.23 14.67 26.86
C MET A 397 16.81 14.17 25.57
N ASP A 398 18.01 13.63 25.64
CA ASP A 398 18.68 12.91 24.53
C ASP A 398 18.78 13.73 23.23
N LEU A 399 19.14 15.01 23.37
CA LEU A 399 19.43 15.92 22.26
C LEU A 399 20.95 16.02 22.05
N MET A 400 21.52 15.00 21.41
CA MET A 400 22.97 14.80 21.30
C MET A 400 23.66 15.82 20.41
N GLU A 401 22.93 16.38 19.44
CA GLU A 401 23.46 17.31 18.44
C GLU A 401 23.20 18.79 18.79
N LEU A 402 22.55 19.08 19.94
CA LEU A 402 22.14 20.44 20.30
C LEU A 402 23.36 21.34 20.48
N LYS A 403 23.47 22.37 19.63
CA LYS A 403 24.54 23.38 19.61
C LYS A 403 24.08 24.71 20.19
N GLU A 404 22.83 25.09 19.91
CA GLU A 404 22.28 26.37 20.33
C GLU A 404 20.86 26.23 20.89
N LEU A 405 20.64 26.79 22.08
CA LEU A 405 19.34 26.87 22.74
C LEU A 405 19.06 28.32 23.12
N ARG A 406 18.07 28.93 22.46
CA ARG A 406 17.56 30.27 22.79
C ARG A 406 16.20 30.13 23.44
N ILE A 407 16.06 30.70 24.62
CA ILE A 407 14.80 30.73 25.39
C ILE A 407 14.48 32.18 25.72
N GLY A 408 13.33 32.62 25.24
CA GLY A 408 12.80 33.96 25.48
C GLY A 408 12.37 34.22 26.93
N LYS A 409 11.86 35.42 27.18
CA LYS A 409 11.38 35.80 28.49
C LYS A 409 10.08 35.05 28.82
N ASP A 410 9.89 34.76 30.14
CA ASP A 410 8.69 34.12 30.69
C ASP A 410 8.33 32.76 30.09
N VAL A 411 9.25 32.09 29.39
CA VAL A 411 9.09 30.71 28.85
C VAL A 411 9.16 29.72 30.02
N PHE A 412 8.28 28.71 30.03
CA PHE A 412 8.18 27.68 31.07
C PHE A 412 8.06 28.24 32.50
N ARG A 413 7.47 29.41 32.68
CA ARG A 413 7.41 30.07 33.96
C ARG A 413 6.69 29.25 35.05
N GLY A 414 5.72 28.39 34.62
CA GLY A 414 4.94 27.55 35.50
C GLY A 414 4.04 28.31 36.49
N ARG A 415 3.08 27.62 37.12
CA ARG A 415 2.34 28.12 38.27
C ARG A 415 3.23 27.99 39.51
N LYS A 416 3.01 28.81 40.55
CA LYS A 416 3.81 28.90 41.79
C LYS A 416 4.18 27.58 42.50
N ASN A 417 3.66 26.42 42.08
CA ASN A 417 3.94 25.09 42.62
C ASN A 417 4.30 24.07 41.52
N ALA A 418 4.67 24.50 40.33
CA ALA A 418 5.03 23.59 39.26
C ALA A 418 6.39 22.91 39.53
N LYS A 419 6.45 21.60 39.44
CA LYS A 419 7.71 20.87 39.41
C LYS A 419 8.21 20.90 37.95
N ASN A 420 8.98 21.92 37.61
CA ASN A 420 9.70 21.94 36.35
C ASN A 420 10.90 20.99 36.48
N GLU A 421 10.74 19.77 36.00
CA GLU A 421 11.84 18.84 35.83
C GLU A 421 12.47 19.12 34.46
N LEU A 422 13.52 19.94 34.46
CA LEU A 422 14.39 20.08 33.30
C LEU A 422 15.46 19.01 33.39
N GLU A 423 15.24 17.89 32.73
CA GLU A 423 16.25 16.83 32.65
C GLU A 423 17.00 16.98 31.31
N MET A 424 18.16 17.64 31.33
CA MET A 424 19.07 17.71 30.22
C MET A 424 20.13 16.60 30.39
N ARG A 425 20.01 15.52 29.65
CA ARG A 425 21.06 14.51 29.57
C ARG A 425 21.82 14.64 28.26
N SER A 426 23.06 15.08 28.29
CA SER A 426 23.99 14.95 27.17
C SER A 426 24.65 13.57 27.25
N GLY A 427 24.54 12.76 26.19
CA GLY A 427 25.06 11.39 26.18
C GLY A 427 26.55 11.26 25.95
N LYS A 428 27.38 12.19 26.39
CA LYS A 428 28.81 11.95 26.51
C LYS A 428 29.08 11.33 27.87
N GLY A 429 28.90 10.01 27.97
CA GLY A 429 29.58 9.21 28.99
C GLY A 429 31.07 9.46 28.85
N ARG A 430 31.65 10.08 29.86
CA ARG A 430 33.10 10.02 30.05
C ARG A 430 33.41 8.58 30.40
N GLU A 431 33.99 7.83 29.46
CA GLU A 431 34.89 6.74 29.82
C GLU A 431 36.10 7.39 30.46
N GLY A 432 36.28 7.17 31.74
CA GLY A 432 37.45 7.45 32.51
C GLY A 432 37.87 6.18 33.23
#